data_120dccede03477d7f48737f30623d335
#
_entry.id   120dccede03477d7f48737f30623d335
#
_cell.length_a   1.000
_cell.length_b   1.000
_cell.length_c   1.000
_cell.angle_alpha   90.00
_cell.angle_beta   90.00
_cell.angle_gamma   90.00
#
_symmetry.space_group_name_H-M   'P 1'
#
loop_
_entity.id
_entity.type
_entity.pdbx_description
1 polymer ?
#
loop_
_entity_poly.entity_id
_entity_poly.type
_entity_poly.pdbx_seq_one_letter_code
_entity_poly.pdbx_strand_id
1 'polypeptide(L)'
;MTNLESPAIAPGFGVQGDMNMSAQLIYDTAPLGSLIRYSNGEPRPPERFTRKLKAWNNDNGIGRLIERMPEEIHSTYRSPAGFCLHLGNYGSQGIIAIIVRRHYSVESSLHFGIAQTPKPGLIRVLTSFNGRDELRYLAPHMTAAEEWMARNRYSNMRAEIVSHPDPVVLPSSVRRAA
;
A
#
# COMPACT_ATOMS: atom_id res chain seq x y z
N MET A 1 6.83 -12.21 -17.36
CA MET A 1 7.45 -11.94 -16.05
C MET A 1 7.04 -10.54 -15.61
N THR A 2 5.88 -10.43 -14.99
CA THR A 2 5.41 -9.15 -14.43
C THR A 2 5.23 -9.37 -12.94
N ASN A 3 6.35 -9.24 -12.24
CA ASN A 3 6.34 -9.02 -10.81
C ASN A 3 5.51 -7.77 -10.52
N LEU A 4 5.07 -7.59 -9.27
CA LEU A 4 4.65 -6.29 -8.77
C LEU A 4 5.72 -5.27 -9.19
N GLU A 5 5.52 -4.64 -10.36
CA GLU A 5 6.45 -3.61 -10.83
C GLU A 5 6.54 -2.57 -9.72
N SER A 6 7.77 -2.20 -9.39
CA SER A 6 8.02 -1.01 -8.60
C SER A 6 7.14 0.08 -9.15
N PRO A 7 6.32 0.75 -8.36
CA PRO A 7 5.60 1.91 -8.83
C PRO A 7 6.65 2.94 -9.27
N ALA A 8 6.98 2.93 -10.57
CA ALA A 8 7.88 3.90 -11.14
C ALA A 8 7.27 5.28 -10.85
N ILE A 9 7.96 6.09 -10.07
CA ILE A 9 7.63 7.49 -9.88
C ILE A 9 7.93 8.17 -11.22
N ALA A 10 6.95 8.15 -12.13
CA ALA A 10 7.01 9.01 -13.28
C ALA A 10 6.92 10.47 -12.79
N PRO A 11 7.87 11.34 -13.15
CA PRO A 11 7.77 12.76 -12.85
C PRO A 11 6.58 13.32 -13.64
N GLY A 12 5.52 13.73 -12.98
CA GLY A 12 4.43 14.47 -13.63
C GLY A 12 3.00 13.99 -13.44
N PHE A 13 2.71 13.02 -12.56
CA PHE A 13 1.33 12.71 -12.25
C PHE A 13 0.77 13.66 -11.19
N GLY A 14 0.16 14.74 -11.66
CA GLY A 14 -0.75 15.56 -10.89
C GLY A 14 -2.07 14.82 -10.65
N VAL A 15 -2.08 13.86 -9.74
CA VAL A 15 -3.33 13.39 -9.14
C VAL A 15 -3.41 14.05 -7.77
N GLN A 16 -4.24 15.06 -7.65
CA GLN A 16 -4.68 15.69 -6.42
C GLN A 16 -5.55 14.68 -5.64
N GLY A 17 -4.91 13.66 -5.07
CA GLY A 17 -5.49 12.93 -3.96
C GLY A 17 -5.20 13.75 -2.70
N ASP A 18 -6.24 14.05 -1.93
CA ASP A 18 -6.14 14.78 -0.67
C ASP A 18 -5.09 14.10 0.24
N MET A 19 -3.94 14.77 0.45
CA MET A 19 -2.83 14.27 1.29
C MET A 19 -3.10 14.48 2.79
N ASN A 20 -4.37 14.54 3.18
CA ASN A 20 -4.75 14.89 4.55
C ASN A 20 -5.43 13.74 5.30
N MET A 21 -5.12 12.51 4.89
CA MET A 21 -5.64 11.32 5.57
C MET A 21 -4.68 10.88 6.68
N SER A 22 -5.24 10.49 7.82
CA SER A 22 -4.46 9.82 8.88
C SER A 22 -4.15 8.38 8.49
N ALA A 23 -3.15 7.78 9.15
CA ALA A 23 -2.84 6.35 9.00
C ALA A 23 -4.04 5.47 9.35
N GLN A 24 -4.83 5.84 10.39
CA GLN A 24 -6.06 5.14 10.76
C GLN A 24 -7.07 5.13 9.61
N LEU A 25 -7.28 6.26 8.93
CA LEU A 25 -8.24 6.35 7.84
C LEU A 25 -7.81 5.47 6.63
N ILE A 26 -6.52 5.42 6.33
CA ILE A 26 -5.99 4.49 5.31
C ILE A 26 -6.24 3.04 5.71
N TYR A 27 -5.96 2.69 6.97
CA TYR A 27 -6.20 1.35 7.49
C TYR A 27 -7.66 0.92 7.33
N ASP A 28 -8.60 1.82 7.63
CA ASP A 28 -10.03 1.53 7.61
C ASP A 28 -10.61 1.49 6.19
N THR A 29 -10.15 2.36 5.28
CA THR A 29 -10.86 2.62 4.02
C THR A 29 -10.12 2.17 2.76
N ALA A 30 -8.77 2.14 2.75
CA ALA A 30 -8.03 1.85 1.52
C ALA A 30 -8.08 0.36 1.16
N PRO A 31 -8.60 -0.06 -0.01
CA PRO A 31 -8.60 -1.47 -0.40
C PRO A 31 -7.19 -1.99 -0.68
N LEU A 32 -6.93 -3.30 -0.42
CA LEU A 32 -5.66 -3.93 -0.78
C LEU A 32 -5.38 -3.75 -2.28
N GLY A 33 -4.14 -3.40 -2.60
CA GLY A 33 -3.71 -3.07 -3.96
C GLY A 33 -3.71 -1.58 -4.28
N SER A 34 -4.25 -0.72 -3.41
CA SER A 34 -4.19 0.73 -3.58
C SER A 34 -2.76 1.24 -3.54
N LEU A 35 -2.47 2.28 -4.31
CA LEU A 35 -1.25 3.06 -4.19
C LEU A 35 -1.48 4.15 -3.13
N ILE A 36 -0.68 4.10 -2.08
CA ILE A 36 -0.74 5.02 -0.95
C ILE A 36 0.48 5.93 -1.00
N ARG A 37 0.24 7.23 -1.02
CA ARG A 37 1.28 8.24 -0.84
C ARG A 37 1.44 8.52 0.64
N TYR A 38 2.67 8.76 1.07
CA TYR A 38 2.99 9.16 2.45
C TYR A 38 3.97 10.33 2.45
N SER A 39 3.86 11.22 3.43
CA SER A 39 4.69 12.41 3.55
C SER A 39 4.78 12.91 5.00
N ASN A 40 5.93 13.47 5.35
CA ASN A 40 6.12 14.20 6.59
C ASN A 40 5.69 15.69 6.50
N GLY A 41 5.20 16.12 5.34
CA GLY A 41 4.77 17.50 5.09
C GLY A 41 5.93 18.47 4.80
N GLU A 42 7.18 18.05 4.89
CA GLU A 42 8.33 18.93 4.62
C GLU A 42 8.58 19.09 3.11
N PRO A 43 9.02 20.27 2.67
CA PRO A 43 9.38 20.49 1.29
C PRO A 43 10.62 19.68 0.90
N ARG A 44 10.64 19.21 -0.36
CA ARG A 44 11.77 18.43 -0.88
C ARG A 44 13.06 19.26 -0.87
N PRO A 45 14.14 18.78 -0.21
CA PRO A 45 15.43 19.45 -0.23
C PRO A 45 16.03 19.51 -1.65
N PRO A 46 16.82 20.54 -1.97
CA PRO A 46 17.58 20.59 -3.20
C PRO A 46 18.54 19.40 -3.36
N GLU A 47 18.74 18.94 -4.60
CA GLU A 47 19.52 17.73 -4.91
C GLU A 47 20.97 17.78 -4.44
N ARG A 48 21.54 18.97 -4.33
CA ARG A 48 22.91 19.19 -3.78
C ARG A 48 23.05 18.73 -2.33
N PHE A 49 21.94 18.62 -1.57
CA PHE A 49 21.94 18.16 -0.18
C PHE A 49 21.64 16.66 -0.08
N THR A 50 22.51 15.82 -0.61
CA THR A 50 22.30 14.39 -0.76
C THR A 50 21.86 13.66 0.51
N ARG A 51 22.44 14.00 1.68
CA ARG A 51 22.05 13.39 2.98
C ARG A 51 20.63 13.79 3.38
N LYS A 52 20.29 15.08 3.26
CA LYS A 52 18.94 15.59 3.58
C LYS A 52 17.91 15.00 2.61
N LEU A 53 18.24 14.94 1.32
CA LEU A 53 17.37 14.35 0.31
C LEU A 53 17.12 12.86 0.58
N LYS A 54 18.15 12.11 0.98
CA LYS A 54 18.00 10.69 1.36
C LYS A 54 17.09 10.53 2.58
N ALA A 55 17.25 11.35 3.61
CA ALA A 55 16.38 11.35 4.78
C ALA A 55 14.93 11.70 4.41
N TRP A 56 14.76 12.76 3.60
CA TRP A 56 13.44 13.16 3.10
C TRP A 56 12.77 12.04 2.30
N ASN A 57 13.47 11.36 1.41
CA ASN A 57 12.94 10.23 0.63
C ASN A 57 12.49 9.05 1.51
N ASN A 58 13.03 8.90 2.72
CA ASN A 58 12.55 7.89 3.66
C ASN A 58 11.13 8.20 4.14
N ASP A 59 10.80 9.47 4.35
CA ASP A 59 9.53 9.88 4.94
C ASP A 59 8.52 10.38 3.90
N ASN A 60 8.90 10.37 2.63
CA ASN A 60 8.07 10.83 1.52
C ASN A 60 8.17 9.86 0.34
N GLY A 61 7.03 9.36 -0.10
CA GLY A 61 7.02 8.38 -1.18
C GLY A 61 5.64 7.84 -1.50
N ILE A 62 5.64 6.75 -2.24
CA ILE A 62 4.45 6.01 -2.62
C ILE A 62 4.72 4.52 -2.51
N GLY A 63 3.72 3.74 -2.07
CA GLY A 63 3.80 2.29 -2.00
C GLY A 63 2.45 1.64 -2.24
N ARG A 64 2.46 0.38 -2.59
CA ARG A 64 1.25 -0.42 -2.77
C ARG A 64 0.84 -1.05 -1.46
N LEU A 65 -0.39 -0.85 -1.03
CA LEU A 65 -0.95 -1.49 0.15
C LEU A 65 -1.10 -3.00 -0.10
N ILE A 66 -0.32 -3.78 0.65
CA ILE A 66 -0.27 -5.24 0.47
C ILE A 66 -0.86 -6.01 1.66
N GLU A 67 -0.89 -5.44 2.85
CA GLU A 67 -1.34 -6.14 4.05
C GLU A 67 -1.89 -5.15 5.07
N ARG A 68 -2.90 -5.57 5.85
CA ARG A 68 -3.35 -4.90 7.07
C ARG A 68 -3.11 -5.83 8.25
N MET A 69 -2.55 -5.27 9.30
CA MET A 69 -2.24 -5.98 10.54
C MET A 69 -3.18 -5.47 11.63
N PRO A 70 -4.04 -6.32 12.19
CA PRO A 70 -4.87 -5.94 13.31
C PRO A 70 -4.01 -5.64 14.54
N GLU A 71 -4.60 -4.96 15.50
CA GLU A 71 -3.98 -4.81 16.81
C GLU A 71 -3.77 -6.18 17.47
N GLU A 72 -2.61 -6.39 18.05
CA GLU A 72 -2.29 -7.58 18.83
C GLU A 72 -1.91 -7.17 20.26
N ILE A 73 -2.64 -7.73 21.22
CA ILE A 73 -2.37 -7.51 22.64
C ILE A 73 -1.70 -8.76 23.20
N HIS A 74 -0.47 -8.61 23.65
CA HIS A 74 0.29 -9.65 24.33
C HIS A 74 0.38 -9.34 25.82
N SER A 75 0.78 -10.32 26.62
CA SER A 75 0.88 -10.16 28.08
C SER A 75 1.84 -9.05 28.52
N THR A 76 2.85 -8.74 27.72
CA THR A 76 3.94 -7.81 28.05
C THR A 76 4.03 -6.59 27.14
N TYR A 77 3.35 -6.60 25.99
CA TYR A 77 3.37 -5.48 25.03
C TYR A 77 2.10 -5.45 24.19
N ARG A 78 1.81 -4.27 23.65
CA ARG A 78 0.74 -4.03 22.68
C ARG A 78 1.38 -3.66 21.34
N SER A 79 1.00 -4.36 20.29
CA SER A 79 1.31 -3.98 18.91
C SER A 79 0.09 -3.27 18.32
N PRO A 80 0.15 -1.98 18.04
CA PRO A 80 -0.99 -1.28 17.46
C PRO A 80 -1.31 -1.81 16.07
N ALA A 81 -2.55 -1.66 15.64
CA ALA A 81 -2.94 -1.94 14.26
C ALA A 81 -2.07 -1.15 13.28
N GLY A 82 -1.92 -1.68 12.08
CA GLY A 82 -1.08 -1.05 11.06
C GLY A 82 -1.27 -1.66 9.68
N PHE A 83 -0.51 -1.14 8.72
CA PHE A 83 -0.53 -1.65 7.36
C PHE A 83 0.88 -1.68 6.75
N CYS A 84 1.04 -2.52 5.75
CA CYS A 84 2.29 -2.70 5.04
C CYS A 84 2.20 -2.16 3.62
N LEU A 85 3.16 -1.33 3.24
CA LEU A 85 3.34 -0.86 1.88
C LEU A 85 4.52 -1.56 1.22
N HIS A 86 4.30 -2.10 0.03
CA HIS A 86 5.36 -2.55 -0.86
C HIS A 86 5.88 -1.33 -1.65
N LEU A 87 7.17 -1.03 -1.49
CA LEU A 87 7.83 0.13 -2.09
C LEU A 87 8.56 -0.21 -3.38
N GLY A 88 9.02 -1.44 -3.55
CA GLY A 88 9.69 -1.86 -4.77
C GLY A 88 10.42 -3.19 -4.63
N ASN A 89 10.79 -3.74 -5.79
CA ASN A 89 11.64 -4.91 -5.93
C ASN A 89 12.94 -4.49 -6.59
N TYR A 90 14.05 -4.97 -6.06
CA TYR A 90 15.38 -4.72 -6.60
C TYR A 90 16.04 -6.05 -6.93
N GLY A 91 16.67 -6.13 -8.11
CA GLY A 91 17.34 -7.33 -8.57
C GLY A 91 17.95 -7.12 -9.95
N SER A 92 18.60 -8.14 -10.46
CA SER A 92 19.20 -8.13 -11.80
C SER A 92 18.87 -9.42 -12.54
N GLN A 93 18.90 -9.36 -13.87
CA GLN A 93 18.69 -10.52 -14.76
C GLN A 93 17.42 -11.33 -14.48
N GLY A 94 16.33 -10.65 -14.07
CA GLY A 94 15.06 -11.31 -13.75
C GLY A 94 14.99 -11.98 -12.38
N ILE A 95 16.05 -11.89 -11.57
CA ILE A 95 16.06 -12.40 -10.19
C ILE A 95 15.82 -11.23 -9.24
N ILE A 96 14.78 -11.34 -8.39
CA ILE A 96 14.53 -10.38 -7.32
C ILE A 96 15.42 -10.75 -6.14
N ALA A 97 16.36 -9.86 -5.81
CA ALA A 97 17.26 -10.04 -4.68
C ALA A 97 16.71 -9.39 -3.39
N ILE A 98 15.98 -8.28 -3.51
CA ILE A 98 15.48 -7.50 -2.38
C ILE A 98 14.04 -7.07 -2.67
N ILE A 99 13.16 -7.28 -1.69
CA ILE A 99 11.79 -6.73 -1.67
C ILE A 99 11.76 -5.70 -0.56
N VAL A 100 11.48 -4.45 -0.92
CA VAL A 100 11.39 -3.37 0.07
C VAL A 100 9.94 -3.19 0.49
N ARG A 101 9.71 -3.37 1.78
CA ARG A 101 8.41 -3.18 2.45
C ARG A 101 8.57 -2.21 3.60
N ARG A 102 7.54 -1.47 3.89
CA ARG A 102 7.50 -0.57 5.05
C ARG A 102 6.18 -0.73 5.79
N HIS A 103 6.29 -0.88 7.09
CA HIS A 103 5.16 -0.97 8.00
C HIS A 103 4.87 0.39 8.60
N TYR A 104 3.59 0.73 8.69
CA TYR A 104 3.09 1.94 9.33
C TYR A 104 2.04 1.56 10.36
N SER A 105 2.20 2.08 11.58
CA SER A 105 1.16 2.03 12.60
C SER A 105 0.04 3.00 12.26
N VAL A 106 -1.18 2.70 12.69
CA VAL A 106 -2.31 3.63 12.65
C VAL A 106 -2.06 4.91 13.45
N GLU A 107 -1.11 4.87 14.39
CA GLU A 107 -0.68 5.99 15.22
C GLU A 107 0.43 6.85 14.55
N SER A 108 0.81 6.53 13.30
CA SER A 108 1.85 7.27 12.58
C SER A 108 1.48 8.74 12.40
N SER A 109 2.45 9.63 12.64
CA SER A 109 2.30 11.08 12.47
C SER A 109 2.46 11.54 11.02
N LEU A 110 2.78 10.65 10.08
CA LEU A 110 2.86 10.99 8.66
C LEU A 110 1.48 11.29 8.09
N HIS A 111 1.44 12.12 7.06
CA HIS A 111 0.26 12.36 6.24
C HIS A 111 0.19 11.30 5.14
N PHE A 112 -1.00 10.81 4.89
CA PHE A 112 -1.25 9.81 3.86
C PHE A 112 -2.28 10.29 2.85
N GLY A 113 -2.31 9.62 1.69
CA GLY A 113 -3.34 9.85 0.68
C GLY A 113 -3.44 8.66 -0.27
N ILE A 114 -4.65 8.34 -0.70
CA ILE A 114 -4.88 7.30 -1.71
C ILE A 114 -4.61 7.92 -3.09
N ALA A 115 -3.48 7.56 -3.70
CA ALA A 115 -3.13 8.04 -5.03
C ALA A 115 -3.93 7.31 -6.12
N GLN A 116 -4.20 6.02 -5.91
CA GLN A 116 -4.94 5.19 -6.85
C GLN A 116 -5.54 3.98 -6.14
N THR A 117 -6.78 3.65 -6.43
CA THR A 117 -7.39 2.37 -6.06
C THR A 117 -7.26 1.36 -7.19
N PRO A 118 -7.22 0.04 -6.91
CA PRO A 118 -7.24 -0.97 -7.95
C PRO A 118 -8.55 -0.85 -8.75
N LYS A 119 -8.42 -0.90 -10.08
CA LYS A 119 -9.59 -0.81 -10.98
C LYS A 119 -10.48 -2.04 -10.82
N PRO A 120 -11.82 -1.89 -10.91
CA PRO A 120 -12.73 -3.03 -11.01
C PRO A 120 -12.35 -3.96 -12.17
N GLY A 121 -12.51 -5.26 -11.96
CA GLY A 121 -12.14 -6.28 -12.94
C GLY A 121 -10.70 -6.79 -12.84
N LEU A 122 -9.81 -6.11 -12.12
CA LEU A 122 -8.51 -6.67 -11.77
C LEU A 122 -8.68 -7.84 -10.79
N ILE A 123 -7.70 -8.74 -10.77
CA ILE A 123 -7.70 -9.91 -9.88
C ILE A 123 -6.60 -9.75 -8.85
N ARG A 124 -6.99 -9.78 -7.56
CA ARG A 124 -6.06 -9.87 -6.45
C ARG A 124 -5.69 -11.33 -6.23
N VAL A 125 -4.41 -11.66 -6.25
CA VAL A 125 -3.92 -12.94 -5.73
C VAL A 125 -3.47 -12.71 -4.30
N LEU A 126 -4.16 -13.34 -3.38
CA LEU A 126 -3.99 -13.19 -1.95
C LEU A 126 -3.45 -14.48 -1.35
N THR A 127 -2.63 -14.37 -0.33
CA THR A 127 -2.31 -15.46 0.60
C THR A 127 -2.87 -15.11 1.97
N SER A 128 -3.45 -16.09 2.66
CA SER A 128 -3.98 -15.90 4.02
C SER A 128 -3.14 -16.66 5.02
N PHE A 129 -2.74 -15.97 6.08
CA PHE A 129 -2.04 -16.55 7.22
C PHE A 129 -2.59 -15.94 8.52
N ASN A 130 -3.01 -16.78 9.44
CA ASN A 130 -3.62 -16.36 10.73
C ASN A 130 -4.74 -15.33 10.56
N GLY A 131 -5.62 -15.52 9.56
CA GLY A 131 -6.74 -14.62 9.30
C GLY A 131 -6.35 -13.27 8.67
N ARG A 132 -5.09 -13.09 8.30
CA ARG A 132 -4.59 -11.89 7.60
C ARG A 132 -4.35 -12.21 6.14
N ASP A 133 -4.80 -11.30 5.28
CA ASP A 133 -4.62 -11.39 3.85
C ASP A 133 -3.45 -10.53 3.39
N GLU A 134 -2.54 -11.12 2.65
CA GLU A 134 -1.45 -10.43 1.99
C GLU A 134 -1.62 -10.48 0.47
N LEU A 135 -1.59 -9.32 -0.16
CA LEU A 135 -1.61 -9.21 -1.62
C LEU A 135 -0.24 -9.61 -2.19
N ARG A 136 -0.22 -10.68 -2.97
CA ARG A 136 0.98 -11.18 -3.66
C ARG A 136 1.11 -10.64 -5.06
N TYR A 137 -0.02 -10.55 -5.76
CA TYR A 137 -0.04 -10.09 -7.14
C TYR A 137 -1.39 -9.42 -7.48
N LEU A 138 -1.34 -8.41 -8.33
CA LEU A 138 -2.52 -7.76 -8.89
C LEU A 138 -2.53 -8.03 -10.41
N ALA A 139 -3.31 -9.02 -10.82
CA ALA A 139 -3.37 -9.48 -12.20
C ALA A 139 -4.39 -8.69 -13.03
N PRO A 140 -4.14 -8.50 -14.33
CA PRO A 140 -5.08 -7.82 -15.22
C PRO A 140 -6.35 -8.64 -15.51
N HIS A 141 -6.28 -9.96 -15.45
CA HIS A 141 -7.38 -10.90 -15.70
C HIS A 141 -7.13 -12.25 -15.03
N MET A 142 -8.16 -13.11 -14.95
CA MET A 142 -8.11 -14.37 -14.23
C MET A 142 -7.01 -15.31 -14.74
N THR A 143 -6.87 -15.47 -16.05
CA THR A 143 -5.83 -16.33 -16.65
C THR A 143 -4.43 -15.93 -16.20
N ALA A 144 -4.12 -14.61 -16.15
CA ALA A 144 -2.83 -14.14 -15.66
C ALA A 144 -2.63 -14.41 -14.17
N ALA A 145 -3.72 -14.38 -13.37
CA ALA A 145 -3.66 -14.75 -11.96
C ALA A 145 -3.36 -16.25 -11.78
N GLU A 146 -4.05 -17.11 -12.52
CA GLU A 146 -3.86 -18.57 -12.51
C GLU A 146 -2.44 -18.96 -12.94
N GLU A 147 -1.94 -18.38 -14.03
CA GLU A 147 -0.57 -18.60 -14.50
C GLU A 147 0.47 -18.15 -13.46
N TRP A 148 0.22 -17.03 -12.76
CA TRP A 148 1.09 -16.56 -11.71
C TRP A 148 1.06 -17.52 -10.51
N MET A 149 -0.12 -17.97 -10.08
CA MET A 149 -0.30 -18.90 -8.98
C MET A 149 0.36 -20.26 -9.29
N ALA A 150 0.28 -20.75 -10.52
CA ALA A 150 0.91 -22.00 -10.94
C ALA A 150 2.46 -21.95 -10.83
N ARG A 151 3.04 -20.76 -11.09
CA ARG A 151 4.50 -20.55 -11.01
C ARG A 151 4.99 -20.27 -9.59
N ASN A 152 4.14 -19.67 -8.75
CA ASN A 152 4.52 -19.20 -7.41
C ASN A 152 3.73 -20.00 -6.37
N ARG A 153 4.23 -21.15 -5.98
CA ARG A 153 3.53 -22.08 -5.09
C ARG A 153 3.57 -21.64 -3.63
N TYR A 154 2.78 -20.63 -3.28
CA TYR A 154 2.53 -20.27 -1.87
C TYR A 154 1.37 -21.11 -1.31
N SER A 155 1.38 -21.37 -0.01
CA SER A 155 0.24 -22.00 0.67
C SER A 155 -0.94 -21.02 0.75
N ASN A 156 -2.17 -21.55 0.70
CA ASN A 156 -3.42 -20.80 0.90
C ASN A 156 -3.59 -19.60 -0.04
N MET A 157 -3.20 -19.76 -1.32
CA MET A 157 -3.48 -18.76 -2.34
C MET A 157 -4.94 -18.79 -2.77
N ARG A 158 -5.49 -17.60 -2.99
CA ARG A 158 -6.79 -17.42 -3.65
C ARG A 158 -6.77 -16.23 -4.59
N ALA A 159 -7.60 -16.31 -5.63
CA ALA A 159 -7.85 -15.20 -6.56
C ALA A 159 -9.19 -14.54 -6.19
N GLU A 160 -9.21 -13.22 -6.14
CA GLU A 160 -10.37 -12.41 -5.81
C GLU A 160 -10.53 -11.29 -6.84
N ILE A 161 -11.74 -11.19 -7.44
CA ILE A 161 -12.04 -10.11 -8.39
C ILE A 161 -12.22 -8.81 -7.61
N VAL A 162 -11.53 -7.76 -8.06
CA VAL A 162 -11.81 -6.40 -7.57
C VAL A 162 -13.19 -6.00 -8.07
N SER A 163 -14.16 -6.00 -7.17
CA SER A 163 -15.49 -5.43 -7.40
C SER A 163 -15.43 -3.89 -7.31
N HIS A 164 -16.51 -3.20 -7.67
CA HIS A 164 -16.62 -1.77 -7.44
C HIS A 164 -16.34 -1.49 -5.95
N PRO A 165 -15.49 -0.52 -5.62
CA PRO A 165 -15.34 -0.13 -4.24
C PRO A 165 -16.71 0.34 -3.75
N ASP A 166 -17.14 -0.19 -2.62
CA ASP A 166 -18.24 0.43 -1.88
C ASP A 166 -17.92 1.93 -1.75
N PRO A 167 -18.88 2.83 -1.99
CA PRO A 167 -18.61 4.25 -1.87
C PRO A 167 -18.03 4.51 -0.48
N VAL A 168 -16.83 5.10 -0.43
CA VAL A 168 -16.21 5.50 0.82
C VAL A 168 -17.18 6.48 1.49
N VAL A 169 -17.93 6.02 2.47
CA VAL A 169 -18.79 6.87 3.28
C VAL A 169 -17.86 7.68 4.16
N LEU A 170 -17.42 8.83 3.65
CA LEU A 170 -16.75 9.82 4.48
C LEU A 170 -17.75 10.24 5.57
N PRO A 171 -17.35 10.20 6.85
CA PRO A 171 -18.23 10.68 7.91
C PRO A 171 -18.58 12.13 7.59
N SER A 172 -19.88 12.37 7.40
CA SER A 172 -20.42 13.70 7.18
C SER A 172 -19.94 14.59 8.32
N SER A 173 -19.16 15.63 8.00
CA SER A 173 -18.84 16.67 8.96
C SER A 173 -20.16 17.18 9.55
N VAL A 174 -20.38 16.88 10.82
CA VAL A 174 -21.52 17.40 11.58
C VAL A 174 -21.41 18.93 11.49
N ARG A 175 -22.25 19.53 10.66
CA ARG A 175 -22.50 20.99 10.69
C ARG A 175 -23.03 21.30 12.08
N ARG A 176 -22.19 21.87 12.92
CA ARG A 176 -22.60 22.52 14.12
C ARG A 176 -23.40 23.75 13.70
N ALA A 177 -24.73 23.66 13.82
CA ALA A 177 -25.59 24.82 13.72
C ALA A 177 -25.29 25.73 14.93
N ALA A 178 -25.09 26.99 14.64
CA ALA A 178 -24.98 28.07 15.61
C ALA A 178 -26.31 28.31 16.32
#